data_f9fc7b0b43814c2c94fec870b2fcfbaa
#
_entry.id   f9fc7b0b43814c2c94fec870b2fcfbaa
#
_cell.length_a   1.000
_cell.length_b   1.000
_cell.length_c   1.000
_cell.angle_alpha   90.00
_cell.angle_beta   90.00
_cell.angle_gamma   90.00
#
_symmetry.space_group_name_H-M   'P 1'
#
loop_
_entity.id
_entity.type
_entity.pdbx_description
1 polymer ?
#
loop_
_entity_poly.entity_id
_entity_poly.type
_entity_poly.pdbx_seq_one_letter_code
_entity_poly.pdbx_strand_id
1 'polypeptide(L)'
;MEETTARGFAELREALASRTGTRPEDWFPVFKARYGMQVAFDAVRSVRGDGSVLTQLFTCCTAVDPIVVSGLRPRYADVGADTMGIDVAKVESMPL
;
A
#
# COMPACT_ATOMS: atom_id res chain seq x y z
N MET A 1 13.62 -3.30 26.80
CA MET A 1 13.27 -2.66 25.52
C MET A 1 12.36 -3.50 24.65
N GLU A 2 12.66 -4.77 24.43
CA GLU A 2 11.82 -5.65 23.60
C GLU A 2 10.40 -5.83 24.16
N GLU A 3 10.26 -6.03 25.47
CA GLU A 3 8.95 -6.16 26.11
C GLU A 3 8.11 -4.89 25.99
N THR A 4 8.73 -3.71 26.15
CA THR A 4 8.05 -2.42 25.99
C THR A 4 7.58 -2.23 24.56
N THR A 5 8.41 -2.56 23.57
CA THR A 5 8.06 -2.46 22.15
C THR A 5 6.91 -3.42 21.80
N ALA A 6 6.98 -4.68 22.25
CA ALA A 6 5.92 -5.67 22.00
C ALA A 6 4.59 -5.23 22.64
N ARG A 7 4.64 -4.66 23.86
CA ARG A 7 3.46 -4.14 24.53
C ARG A 7 2.86 -2.96 23.77
N GLY A 8 3.70 -2.03 23.32
CA GLY A 8 3.27 -0.88 22.53
C GLY A 8 2.58 -1.28 21.25
N PHE A 9 3.10 -2.28 20.54
CA PHE A 9 2.46 -2.80 19.33
C PHE A 9 1.12 -3.48 19.65
N ALA A 10 1.04 -4.25 20.73
CA ALA A 10 -0.20 -4.90 21.13
C ALA A 10 -1.28 -3.86 21.47
N GLU A 11 -0.93 -2.83 22.23
CA GLU A 11 -1.84 -1.75 22.58
C GLU A 11 -2.31 -0.97 21.34
N LEU A 12 -1.41 -0.70 20.40
CA LEU A 12 -1.74 -0.02 19.15
C LEU A 12 -2.70 -0.86 18.30
N ARG A 13 -2.45 -2.15 18.17
CA ARG A 13 -3.32 -3.07 17.44
C ARG A 13 -4.72 -3.11 18.04
N GLU A 14 -4.82 -3.20 19.35
CA GLU A 14 -6.10 -3.21 20.04
C GLU A 14 -6.87 -1.91 19.84
N ALA A 15 -6.19 -0.76 19.93
CA ALA A 15 -6.81 0.53 19.71
C ALA A 15 -7.32 0.70 18.29
N LEU A 16 -6.54 0.30 17.30
CA LEU A 16 -6.94 0.36 15.89
C LEU A 16 -8.09 -0.59 15.58
N ALA A 17 -8.04 -1.80 16.10
CA ALA A 17 -9.10 -2.79 15.92
C ALA A 17 -10.42 -2.29 16.53
N SER A 18 -10.37 -1.73 17.72
CA SER A 18 -11.56 -1.20 18.40
C SER A 18 -12.20 -0.05 17.62
N ARG A 19 -11.41 0.84 17.03
CA ARG A 19 -11.90 2.00 16.29
C ARG A 19 -12.44 1.66 14.91
N THR A 20 -11.97 0.57 14.31
CA THR A 20 -12.29 0.23 12.92
C THR A 20 -13.21 -0.98 12.80
N GLY A 21 -13.54 -1.65 13.90
CA GLY A 21 -14.35 -2.87 13.85
C GLY A 21 -13.60 -4.06 13.24
N THR A 22 -12.29 -4.06 13.35
CA THR A 22 -11.43 -5.15 12.89
C THR A 22 -10.84 -5.90 14.07
N ARG A 23 -9.98 -6.88 13.80
CA ARG A 23 -9.31 -7.66 14.85
C ARG A 23 -7.88 -7.16 15.03
N PRO A 24 -7.31 -7.24 16.26
CA PRO A 24 -5.90 -6.86 16.46
C PRO A 24 -4.93 -7.60 15.53
N GLU A 25 -5.24 -8.86 15.17
CA GLU A 25 -4.42 -9.69 14.28
C GLU A 25 -4.40 -9.18 12.85
N ASP A 26 -5.35 -8.31 12.46
CA ASP A 26 -5.40 -7.73 11.12
C ASP A 26 -4.43 -6.57 10.93
N TRP A 27 -3.77 -6.13 12.00
CA TRP A 27 -2.91 -4.96 11.98
C TRP A 27 -1.44 -5.33 12.10
N PHE A 28 -0.63 -4.80 11.18
CA PHE A 28 0.81 -5.05 11.10
C PHE A 28 1.56 -3.71 11.11
N PRO A 29 2.00 -3.22 12.28
CA PRO A 29 2.74 -1.98 12.35
C PRO A 29 4.06 -2.07 11.58
N VAL A 30 4.34 -1.06 10.78
CA VAL A 30 5.56 -0.96 9.98
C VAL A 30 6.24 0.38 10.22
N PHE A 31 7.53 0.44 9.94
CA PHE A 31 8.34 1.64 10.16
C PHE A 31 7.89 2.83 9.30
N LYS A 32 7.57 2.57 8.03
CA LYS A 32 7.13 3.59 7.06
C LYS A 32 6.09 3.00 6.13
N ALA A 33 5.22 3.86 5.59
CA ALA A 33 4.18 3.43 4.66
C ALA A 33 4.74 2.70 3.43
N ARG A 34 5.88 3.14 2.88
CA ARG A 34 6.48 2.46 1.72
C ARG A 34 6.91 1.03 2.03
N TYR A 35 7.35 0.75 3.25
CA TYR A 35 7.66 -0.62 3.67
C TYR A 35 6.39 -1.46 3.81
N GLY A 36 5.31 -0.86 4.31
CA GLY A 36 4.01 -1.51 4.34
C GLY A 36 3.50 -1.84 2.95
N MET A 37 3.66 -0.92 2.01
CA MET A 37 3.31 -1.16 0.60
C MET A 37 4.15 -2.28 0.00
N GLN A 38 5.46 -2.32 0.29
CA GLN A 38 6.32 -3.38 -0.21
C GLN A 38 5.91 -4.75 0.33
N VAL A 39 5.59 -4.85 1.61
CA VAL A 39 5.10 -6.09 2.20
C VAL A 39 3.81 -6.54 1.50
N ALA A 40 2.88 -5.61 1.28
CA ALA A 40 1.63 -5.90 0.59
C ALA A 40 1.87 -6.36 -0.86
N PHE A 41 2.74 -5.68 -1.61
CA PHE A 41 3.05 -6.04 -2.99
C PHE A 41 3.80 -7.37 -3.07
N ASP A 42 4.71 -7.65 -2.14
CA ASP A 42 5.39 -8.96 -2.07
C ASP A 42 4.38 -10.08 -1.84
N ALA A 43 3.41 -9.86 -0.95
CA ALA A 43 2.35 -10.82 -0.67
C ALA A 43 1.47 -11.05 -1.91
N VAL A 44 1.07 -9.99 -2.59
CA VAL A 44 0.27 -10.09 -3.83
C VAL A 44 1.05 -10.87 -4.90
N ARG A 45 2.32 -10.55 -5.08
CA ARG A 45 3.15 -11.24 -6.07
C ARG A 45 3.33 -12.72 -5.73
N SER A 46 3.48 -13.05 -4.46
CA SER A 46 3.65 -14.45 -4.05
C SER A 46 2.38 -15.28 -4.30
N VAL A 47 1.21 -14.67 -4.23
CA VAL A 47 -0.09 -15.35 -4.44
C VAL A 47 -0.49 -15.36 -5.90
N ARG A 48 -0.33 -14.22 -6.60
CA ARG A 48 -0.83 -14.04 -7.98
C ARG A 48 0.26 -14.15 -9.06
N GLY A 49 1.53 -14.13 -8.67
CA GLY A 49 2.64 -14.15 -9.61
C GLY A 49 2.93 -12.78 -10.19
N ASP A 50 3.56 -12.75 -11.37
CA ASP A 50 3.95 -11.52 -12.04
C ASP A 50 2.74 -10.69 -12.46
N GLY A 51 2.91 -9.38 -12.51
CA GLY A 51 1.83 -8.48 -12.88
C GLY A 51 2.22 -7.01 -12.78
N SER A 52 1.21 -6.15 -12.84
CA SER A 52 1.39 -4.70 -12.76
C SER A 52 0.48 -4.10 -11.70
N VAL A 53 0.89 -2.93 -11.20
CA VAL A 53 0.14 -2.14 -10.24
C VAL A 53 -0.19 -0.80 -10.87
N LEU A 54 -1.44 -0.44 -10.86
CA LEU A 54 -1.88 0.87 -11.33
C LEU A 54 -1.58 1.92 -10.27
N THR A 55 -0.91 2.97 -10.67
CA THR A 55 -0.62 4.12 -9.82
C THR A 55 -0.84 5.41 -10.61
N GLN A 56 -0.87 6.54 -9.93
CA GLN A 56 -1.02 7.80 -10.62
C GLN A 56 0.33 8.36 -11.04
N LEU A 57 0.34 9.13 -12.13
CA LEU A 57 1.57 9.68 -12.69
C LEU A 57 2.19 10.74 -11.78
N PHE A 58 1.36 11.59 -11.17
CA PHE A 58 1.80 12.63 -10.24
C PHE A 58 1.74 12.09 -8.81
N THR A 59 2.84 11.52 -8.36
CA THR A 59 2.93 10.96 -7.01
C THR A 59 4.39 10.95 -6.54
N CYS A 60 4.58 10.71 -5.25
CA CYS A 60 5.91 10.59 -4.67
C CYS A 60 6.58 9.28 -5.15
N CYS A 61 7.87 9.32 -5.40
CA CYS A 61 8.64 8.14 -5.79
C CYS A 61 8.55 7.02 -4.74
N THR A 62 8.33 7.36 -3.47
CA THR A 62 8.17 6.37 -2.40
C THR A 62 6.90 5.54 -2.52
N ALA A 63 5.95 5.97 -3.36
CA ALA A 63 4.76 5.18 -3.68
C ALA A 63 5.01 4.23 -4.85
N VAL A 64 6.00 4.52 -5.70
CA VAL A 64 6.34 3.70 -6.88
C VAL A 64 7.46 2.71 -6.58
N ASP A 65 8.45 3.10 -5.80
CA ASP A 65 9.60 2.24 -5.47
C ASP A 65 9.19 0.86 -4.94
N PRO A 66 8.22 0.74 -4.02
CA PRO A 66 7.80 -0.58 -3.54
C PRO A 66 7.26 -1.50 -4.62
N ILE A 67 6.63 -0.95 -5.66
CA ILE A 67 6.13 -1.73 -6.80
C ILE A 67 7.33 -2.37 -7.53
N VAL A 68 8.33 -1.56 -7.84
CA VAL A 68 9.51 -2.01 -8.58
C VAL A 68 10.34 -2.98 -7.77
N VAL A 69 10.56 -2.68 -6.48
CA VAL A 69 11.37 -3.54 -5.58
C VAL A 69 10.73 -4.91 -5.41
N SER A 70 9.39 -4.98 -5.37
CA SER A 70 8.68 -6.26 -5.26
C SER A 70 8.70 -7.09 -6.56
N GLY A 71 9.21 -6.52 -7.66
CA GLY A 71 9.26 -7.19 -8.96
C GLY A 71 8.01 -7.03 -9.80
N LEU A 72 7.04 -6.26 -9.33
CA LEU A 72 5.87 -5.88 -10.13
C LEU A 72 6.20 -4.70 -11.02
N ARG A 73 5.33 -4.41 -11.99
CA ARG A 73 5.54 -3.30 -12.93
C ARG A 73 4.53 -2.19 -12.64
N PRO A 74 4.99 -0.93 -12.50
CA PRO A 74 4.05 0.18 -12.36
C PRO A 74 3.39 0.49 -13.72
N ARG A 75 2.09 0.73 -13.69
CA ARG A 75 1.33 1.30 -14.80
C ARG A 75 0.77 2.63 -14.33
N TYR A 76 0.89 3.65 -15.16
CA TYR A 76 0.58 5.00 -14.77
C TYR A 76 -0.72 5.48 -15.42
N ALA A 77 -1.62 6.04 -14.61
CA ALA A 77 -2.74 6.82 -15.07
C ALA A 77 -2.51 8.28 -14.72
N ASP A 78 -2.90 9.18 -15.63
CA ASP A 78 -2.74 10.61 -15.38
C ASP A 78 -3.71 11.11 -14.32
N VAL A 79 -3.41 12.28 -13.78
CA VAL A 79 -4.24 12.94 -12.77
C VAL A 79 -5.22 13.91 -13.42
N GLY A 80 -6.33 14.15 -12.74
CA GLY A 80 -7.28 15.18 -13.14
C GLY A 80 -6.75 16.57 -12.82
N ALA A 81 -6.95 17.53 -13.73
CA ALA A 81 -6.47 18.89 -13.55
C ALA A 81 -7.10 19.57 -12.34
N ASP A 82 -8.35 19.22 -12.02
CA ASP A 82 -9.10 19.85 -10.94
C ASP A 82 -8.75 19.28 -9.55
N THR A 83 -8.50 17.99 -9.47
CA THR A 83 -8.33 17.30 -8.19
C THR A 83 -6.87 16.97 -7.87
N MET A 84 -6.01 16.91 -8.87
CA MET A 84 -4.63 16.40 -8.78
C MET A 84 -4.57 14.93 -8.29
N GLY A 85 -5.72 14.28 -8.21
CA GLY A 85 -5.83 12.84 -7.95
C GLY A 85 -6.01 12.08 -9.25
N ILE A 86 -6.01 10.74 -9.16
CA ILE A 86 -6.12 9.89 -10.33
C ILE A 86 -7.41 10.20 -11.12
N ASP A 87 -7.30 10.27 -12.46
CA ASP A 87 -8.44 10.50 -13.33
C ASP A 87 -9.12 9.17 -13.64
N VAL A 88 -10.30 8.96 -13.07
CA VAL A 88 -11.04 7.69 -13.20
C VAL A 88 -11.39 7.39 -14.65
N ALA A 89 -11.73 8.39 -15.45
CA ALA A 89 -12.04 8.19 -16.86
C ALA A 89 -10.83 7.63 -17.64
N LYS A 90 -9.63 8.09 -17.30
CA LYS A 90 -8.40 7.58 -17.91
C LYS A 90 -8.09 6.16 -17.46
N VAL A 91 -8.38 5.82 -16.22
CA VAL A 91 -8.24 4.44 -15.72
C VAL A 91 -9.19 3.51 -16.48
N GLU A 92 -10.44 3.90 -16.67
CA GLU A 92 -11.43 3.09 -17.39
C GLU A 92 -11.04 2.82 -18.84
N SER A 93 -10.31 3.73 -19.47
CA SER A 93 -9.85 3.57 -20.86
C SER A 93 -8.58 2.73 -21.00
N MET A 94 -7.92 2.39 -19.89
CA MET A 94 -6.68 1.59 -19.94
C MET A 94 -6.98 0.11 -20.20
N PRO A 95 -6.22 -0.55 -21.07
CA PRO A 95 -6.36 -2.00 -21.21
C PRO A 95 -5.87 -2.71 -19.95
N LEU A 96 -6.59 -3.75 -19.57
CA LEU A 96 -6.23 -4.58 -18.42
C LEU A 96 -5.08 -5.53 -18.74
#